data_602d4c51db21aa94f00d95b68641efd2
#
_entry.id   602d4c51db21aa94f00d95b68641efd2
#
_cell.length_a   1.000
_cell.length_b   1.000
_cell.length_c   1.000
_cell.angle_alpha   90.00
_cell.angle_beta   90.00
_cell.angle_gamma   90.00
#
_symmetry.space_group_name_H-M   'P 1'
#
loop_
_entity.id
_entity.type
_entity.pdbx_description
1 polymer ?
#
loop_
_entity_poly.entity_id
_entity_poly.type
_entity_poly.pdbx_seq_one_letter_code
_entity_poly.pdbx_strand_id
1 'polypeptide(L)'
;MGKMLLSVFFGLVVIVAGVSTSFAHHAGGVEIGDLDTGSVVGQPFKELPVDAEIFAMDLGSAKAWYPPATIVDFKSRTGRPVVLKVTNNTSAEHGFFMTADSEFAAPSVLKIKLVLKPGETKYIGIPTSDLFYATTGSTFVYNCHLHPGHLGGKFVALGR
;
A
#
# COMPACT_ATOMS: atom_id res chain seq x y z
N MET A 1 -14.50 -59.61 -46.92
CA MET A 1 -15.35 -58.98 -45.92
C MET A 1 -14.49 -58.43 -44.80
N GLY A 2 -14.04 -57.17 -44.92
CA GLY A 2 -13.16 -56.50 -43.96
C GLY A 2 -14.01 -55.57 -43.07
N LYS A 3 -13.93 -55.76 -41.75
CA LYS A 3 -14.59 -54.90 -40.77
C LYS A 3 -13.64 -53.75 -40.44
N MET A 4 -14.07 -52.54 -40.77
CA MET A 4 -13.38 -51.29 -40.47
C MET A 4 -13.74 -50.89 -39.03
N LEU A 5 -12.77 -50.90 -38.12
CA LEU A 5 -12.90 -50.38 -36.75
C LEU A 5 -12.61 -48.88 -36.74
N LEU A 6 -13.65 -48.11 -36.47
CA LEU A 6 -13.58 -46.67 -36.33
C LEU A 6 -13.19 -46.35 -34.86
N SER A 7 -11.91 -45.98 -34.64
CA SER A 7 -11.47 -45.51 -33.34
C SER A 7 -11.81 -44.03 -33.17
N VAL A 8 -12.74 -43.73 -32.27
CA VAL A 8 -13.03 -42.38 -31.82
C VAL A 8 -12.06 -41.98 -30.74
N PHE A 9 -11.16 -41.07 -31.07
CA PHE A 9 -10.27 -40.44 -30.09
C PHE A 9 -11.07 -39.31 -29.40
N PHE A 10 -11.41 -39.51 -28.13
CA PHE A 10 -11.94 -38.48 -27.27
C PHE A 10 -10.78 -37.63 -26.74
N GLY A 11 -10.55 -36.48 -27.35
CA GLY A 11 -9.56 -35.50 -26.87
C GLY A 11 -10.06 -34.81 -25.60
N LEU A 12 -9.43 -35.12 -24.46
CA LEU A 12 -9.65 -34.45 -23.20
C LEU A 12 -8.97 -33.06 -23.25
N VAL A 13 -9.74 -32.01 -23.46
CA VAL A 13 -9.26 -30.62 -23.35
C VAL A 13 -9.23 -30.28 -21.87
N VAL A 14 -8.04 -30.29 -21.27
CA VAL A 14 -7.82 -29.78 -19.94
C VAL A 14 -7.70 -28.27 -20.03
N ILE A 15 -8.76 -27.56 -19.65
CA ILE A 15 -8.73 -26.11 -19.45
C ILE A 15 -7.99 -25.86 -18.13
N VAL A 16 -6.72 -25.50 -18.21
CA VAL A 16 -5.99 -24.97 -17.07
C VAL A 16 -6.48 -23.54 -16.86
N ALA A 17 -7.44 -23.38 -15.94
CA ALA A 17 -7.80 -22.07 -15.43
C ALA A 17 -6.57 -21.52 -14.69
N GLY A 18 -5.86 -20.59 -15.32
CA GLY A 18 -4.76 -19.87 -14.69
C GLY A 18 -5.30 -19.07 -13.51
N VAL A 19 -5.03 -19.56 -12.31
CA VAL A 19 -5.25 -18.77 -11.09
C VAL A 19 -4.21 -17.66 -11.14
N SER A 20 -4.64 -16.46 -11.53
CA SER A 20 -3.83 -15.25 -11.40
C SER A 20 -3.67 -14.98 -9.90
N THR A 21 -2.60 -15.48 -9.30
CA THR A 21 -2.19 -15.05 -7.98
C THR A 21 -1.75 -13.59 -8.13
N SER A 22 -2.61 -12.66 -7.73
CA SER A 22 -2.20 -11.28 -7.54
C SER A 22 -1.20 -11.27 -6.39
N PHE A 23 0.08 -11.16 -6.73
CA PHE A 23 1.12 -10.94 -5.72
C PHE A 23 0.88 -9.55 -5.14
N ALA A 24 0.51 -9.49 -3.87
CA ALA A 24 0.58 -8.24 -3.12
C ALA A 24 2.01 -7.69 -3.28
N HIS A 25 2.13 -6.46 -3.73
CA HIS A 25 3.44 -5.84 -3.91
C HIS A 25 4.03 -5.57 -2.53
N HIS A 26 4.94 -6.42 -2.09
CA HIS A 26 5.72 -6.22 -0.88
C HIS A 26 6.88 -5.27 -1.20
N ALA A 27 6.79 -4.05 -0.71
CA ALA A 27 7.93 -3.14 -0.62
C ALA A 27 8.31 -3.03 0.87
N GLY A 28 9.34 -3.74 1.30
CA GLY A 28 9.84 -3.67 2.66
C GLY A 28 8.86 -4.20 3.75
N GLY A 29 8.15 -5.30 3.47
CA GLY A 29 7.19 -5.89 4.42
C GLY A 29 5.81 -5.23 4.43
N VAL A 30 5.59 -4.20 3.61
CA VAL A 30 4.33 -3.47 3.52
C VAL A 30 3.39 -4.13 2.52
N GLU A 31 2.17 -4.40 2.92
CA GLU A 31 1.09 -4.79 2.03
C GLU A 31 0.38 -3.56 1.48
N ILE A 32 0.20 -3.50 0.17
CA ILE A 32 -0.52 -2.44 -0.52
C ILE A 32 -1.71 -3.07 -1.22
N GLY A 33 -2.90 -2.58 -0.93
CA GLY A 33 -4.14 -3.08 -1.53
C GLY A 33 -5.04 -1.96 -2.01
N ASP A 34 -5.87 -2.31 -2.97
CA ASP A 34 -6.99 -1.49 -3.38
C ASP A 34 -8.18 -1.70 -2.41
N LEU A 35 -9.28 -0.98 -2.64
CA LEU A 35 -10.46 -1.00 -1.79
C LEU A 35 -11.05 -2.40 -1.60
N ASP A 36 -11.04 -3.20 -2.66
CA ASP A 36 -11.68 -4.52 -2.71
C ASP A 36 -10.68 -5.69 -2.73
N THR A 37 -9.41 -5.37 -2.94
CA THR A 37 -8.34 -6.35 -3.07
C THR A 37 -7.24 -6.06 -2.08
N GLY A 38 -6.48 -6.71 -1.64
CA GLY A 38 -5.49 -6.49 -0.62
C GLY A 38 -5.97 -6.99 0.71
N SER A 39 -5.09 -7.57 1.43
CA SER A 39 -5.43 -8.26 2.65
C SER A 39 -4.24 -8.22 3.59
N VAL A 40 -4.54 -7.85 4.82
CA VAL A 40 -3.64 -8.11 5.94
C VAL A 40 -4.29 -9.24 6.75
N VAL A 41 -3.57 -10.33 6.95
CA VAL A 41 -4.07 -11.48 7.73
C VAL A 41 -5.36 -12.09 7.14
N GLY A 42 -5.49 -12.08 5.81
CA GLY A 42 -6.63 -12.69 5.11
C GLY A 42 -7.92 -11.87 5.12
N GLN A 43 -7.86 -10.59 5.55
CA GLN A 43 -9.01 -9.68 5.49
C GLN A 43 -8.78 -8.59 4.44
N PRO A 44 -9.81 -8.19 3.67
CA PRO A 44 -9.73 -7.02 2.82
C PRO A 44 -9.37 -5.77 3.63
N PHE A 45 -8.51 -4.91 3.11
CA PHE A 45 -8.09 -3.69 3.81
C PHE A 45 -9.26 -2.79 4.19
N LYS A 46 -10.30 -2.72 3.39
CA LYS A 46 -11.50 -1.92 3.67
C LYS A 46 -12.26 -2.35 4.93
N GLU A 47 -12.07 -3.59 5.36
CA GLU A 47 -12.71 -4.15 6.57
C GLU A 47 -11.86 -3.92 7.82
N LEU A 48 -10.61 -3.49 7.64
CA LEU A 48 -9.72 -3.18 8.75
C LEU A 48 -9.94 -1.74 9.22
N PRO A 49 -9.85 -1.48 10.53
CA PRO A 49 -9.89 -0.11 11.04
C PRO A 49 -8.74 0.70 10.44
N VAL A 50 -9.07 1.81 9.80
CA VAL A 50 -8.09 2.77 9.29
C VAL A 50 -7.51 3.55 10.46
N ASP A 51 -6.21 3.61 10.53
CA ASP A 51 -5.49 4.33 11.60
C ASP A 51 -5.20 5.77 11.23
N ALA A 52 -5.00 6.04 9.95
CA ALA A 52 -4.77 7.37 9.44
C ALA A 52 -5.25 7.50 7.99
N GLU A 53 -5.82 8.63 7.67
CA GLU A 53 -6.15 9.03 6.31
C GLU A 53 -5.20 10.12 5.84
N ILE A 54 -4.65 9.92 4.64
CA ILE A 54 -3.76 10.87 3.98
C ILE A 54 -4.32 11.11 2.58
N PHE A 55 -4.46 12.36 2.18
CA PHE A 55 -4.99 12.65 0.86
C PHE A 55 -4.23 13.78 0.15
N ALA A 56 -4.10 13.65 -1.16
CA ALA A 56 -3.62 14.73 -2.00
C ALA A 56 -4.73 15.76 -2.20
N MET A 57 -4.40 17.04 -2.10
CA MET A 57 -5.33 18.14 -2.29
C MET A 57 -4.70 19.33 -2.99
N ASP A 58 -5.52 20.09 -3.68
CA ASP A 58 -5.15 21.37 -4.27
C ASP A 58 -5.39 22.52 -3.26
N LEU A 59 -4.35 23.32 -3.03
CA LEU A 59 -4.37 24.50 -2.18
C LEU A 59 -4.13 25.77 -3.03
N GLY A 60 -4.93 25.97 -4.05
CA GLY A 60 -4.74 27.05 -5.00
C GLY A 60 -3.48 26.86 -5.85
N SER A 61 -2.43 27.62 -5.58
CA SER A 61 -1.17 27.54 -6.31
C SER A 61 -0.26 26.38 -5.85
N ALA A 62 -0.55 25.78 -4.71
CA ALA A 62 0.23 24.66 -4.17
C ALA A 62 -0.59 23.35 -4.19
N LYS A 63 0.11 22.25 -4.28
CA LYS A 63 -0.44 20.91 -4.09
C LYS A 63 0.21 20.28 -2.88
N ALA A 64 -0.55 19.55 -2.10
CA ALA A 64 -0.10 19.00 -0.83
C ALA A 64 -0.64 17.61 -0.57
N TRP A 65 0.12 16.84 0.19
CA TRP A 65 -0.39 15.72 0.96
C TRP A 65 -0.87 16.24 2.32
N TYR A 66 -2.08 15.90 2.70
CA TYR A 66 -2.70 16.35 3.95
C TYR A 66 -3.17 15.13 4.77
N PRO A 67 -3.08 15.14 6.09
CA PRO A 67 -2.57 16.23 6.94
C PRO A 67 -1.04 16.36 6.85
N PRO A 68 -0.48 17.53 7.23
CA PRO A 68 0.98 17.73 7.23
C PRO A 68 1.69 16.93 8.33
N ALA A 69 0.94 16.46 9.31
CA ALA A 69 1.43 15.55 10.34
C ALA A 69 0.35 14.53 10.71
N THR A 70 0.76 13.27 10.77
CA THR A 70 -0.08 12.12 11.17
C THR A 70 0.58 11.44 12.35
N ILE A 71 -0.17 11.21 13.42
CA ILE A 71 0.36 10.59 14.65
C ILE A 71 -0.40 9.29 14.91
N VAL A 72 0.33 8.21 15.11
CA VAL A 72 -0.22 6.90 15.47
C VAL A 72 0.44 6.37 16.74
N ASP A 73 -0.36 6.01 17.74
CA ASP A 73 0.12 5.40 18.98
C ASP A 73 0.09 3.88 18.88
N PHE A 74 1.23 3.24 19.12
CA PHE A 74 1.40 1.79 19.08
C PHE A 74 0.97 1.08 20.37
N LYS A 75 0.86 1.79 21.49
CA LYS A 75 0.53 1.19 22.80
C LYS A 75 -0.78 0.44 22.82
N SER A 76 -1.75 0.90 22.04
CA SER A 76 -3.07 0.27 21.93
C SER A 76 -3.14 -0.85 20.90
N ARG A 77 -2.01 -1.24 20.28
CA ARG A 77 -1.98 -2.17 19.15
C ARG A 77 -1.41 -3.52 19.56
N THR A 78 -2.24 -4.50 19.65
CA THR A 78 -1.87 -5.90 19.91
C THR A 78 -1.58 -6.61 18.58
N GLY A 79 -0.37 -6.36 18.01
CA GLY A 79 0.09 -7.06 16.79
C GLY A 79 -0.63 -6.70 15.49
N ARG A 80 -1.59 -5.80 15.53
CA ARG A 80 -2.33 -5.33 14.35
C ARG A 80 -1.46 -4.38 13.51
N PRO A 81 -1.42 -4.52 12.19
CA PRO A 81 -0.70 -3.58 11.31
C PRO A 81 -1.30 -2.18 11.41
N VAL A 82 -0.50 -1.17 11.08
CA VAL A 82 -0.98 0.18 10.85
C VAL A 82 -1.61 0.24 9.46
N VAL A 83 -2.86 0.67 9.38
CA VAL A 83 -3.56 0.81 8.12
C VAL A 83 -3.66 2.29 7.76
N LEU A 84 -3.00 2.67 6.67
CA LEU A 84 -3.12 3.98 6.06
C LEU A 84 -4.10 3.91 4.89
N LYS A 85 -5.04 4.84 4.83
CA LYS A 85 -5.88 5.10 3.66
C LYS A 85 -5.31 6.31 2.94
N VAL A 86 -4.88 6.13 1.69
CA VAL A 86 -4.27 7.19 0.88
C VAL A 86 -5.16 7.47 -0.31
N THR A 87 -5.64 8.71 -0.44
CA THR A 87 -6.58 9.12 -1.50
C THR A 87 -6.03 10.29 -2.30
N ASN A 88 -6.19 10.25 -3.59
CA ASN A 88 -5.89 11.37 -4.47
C ASN A 88 -7.18 12.17 -4.77
N ASN A 89 -7.42 13.26 -4.07
CA ASN A 89 -8.58 14.14 -4.26
C ASN A 89 -8.35 15.25 -5.30
N THR A 90 -7.33 15.11 -6.15
CA THR A 90 -7.01 16.10 -7.18
C THR A 90 -7.40 15.59 -8.57
N SER A 91 -7.29 16.46 -9.56
CA SER A 91 -7.54 16.14 -10.97
C SER A 91 -6.31 15.58 -11.71
N ALA A 92 -5.15 15.51 -11.07
CA ALA A 92 -3.90 15.01 -11.65
C ALA A 92 -3.45 13.73 -10.93
N GLU A 93 -2.60 12.94 -11.58
CA GLU A 93 -1.94 11.79 -10.97
C GLU A 93 -0.93 12.25 -9.91
N HIS A 94 -0.88 11.56 -8.78
CA HIS A 94 0.03 11.86 -7.67
C HIS A 94 0.83 10.64 -7.24
N GLY A 95 2.11 10.87 -6.95
CA GLY A 95 2.96 9.88 -6.30
C GLY A 95 2.88 10.01 -4.79
N PHE A 96 2.69 8.89 -4.09
CA PHE A 96 2.88 8.82 -2.64
C PHE A 96 4.16 8.05 -2.35
N PHE A 97 5.11 8.71 -1.73
CA PHE A 97 6.35 8.10 -1.29
C PHE A 97 6.53 8.35 0.19
N MET A 98 6.65 7.29 0.98
CA MET A 98 6.88 7.37 2.42
C MET A 98 8.13 6.56 2.77
N THR A 99 9.00 7.14 3.59
CA THR A 99 10.22 6.51 4.09
C THR A 99 10.56 7.03 5.48
N ALA A 100 11.47 6.37 6.18
CA ALA A 100 12.04 6.90 7.43
C ALA A 100 12.67 8.28 7.16
N ASP A 101 12.55 9.19 8.13
CA ASP A 101 13.27 10.47 8.08
C ASP A 101 14.77 10.18 8.01
N SER A 102 15.46 10.81 7.04
CA SER A 102 16.87 10.49 6.73
C SER A 102 17.80 10.65 7.92
N GLU A 103 17.46 11.54 8.84
CA GLU A 103 18.24 11.77 10.07
C GLU A 103 18.20 10.56 11.02
N PHE A 104 17.15 9.75 10.96
CA PHE A 104 16.92 8.63 11.87
C PHE A 104 16.81 7.28 11.17
N ALA A 105 17.13 7.22 9.87
CA ALA A 105 16.97 5.99 9.09
C ALA A 105 17.87 4.86 9.60
N ALA A 106 17.27 3.70 9.81
CA ALA A 106 17.99 2.46 10.12
C ALA A 106 18.44 1.75 8.83
N PRO A 107 19.34 0.76 8.90
CA PRO A 107 19.76 -0.02 7.72
C PRO A 107 18.60 -0.69 6.97
N SER A 108 17.58 -1.17 7.67
CA SER A 108 16.34 -1.66 7.05
C SER A 108 15.36 -0.51 6.89
N VAL A 109 15.35 0.11 5.73
CA VAL A 109 14.53 1.30 5.48
C VAL A 109 13.17 0.90 4.95
N LEU A 110 12.10 1.30 5.66
CA LEU A 110 10.74 1.25 5.15
C LEU A 110 10.63 2.18 3.94
N LYS A 111 10.18 1.65 2.80
CA LYS A 111 9.91 2.42 1.59
C LYS A 111 8.56 2.02 1.03
N ILE A 112 7.66 2.99 0.96
CA ILE A 112 6.37 2.85 0.29
C ILE A 112 6.41 3.77 -0.92
N LYS A 113 6.09 3.24 -2.10
CA LYS A 113 6.06 4.03 -3.33
C LYS A 113 4.87 3.59 -4.17
N LEU A 114 3.90 4.46 -4.32
CA LEU A 114 2.71 4.23 -5.14
C LEU A 114 2.44 5.43 -6.04
N VAL A 115 1.61 5.15 -7.04
CA VAL A 115 1.01 6.16 -7.91
C VAL A 115 -0.50 6.04 -7.76
N LEU A 116 -1.18 7.18 -7.60
CA LEU A 116 -2.64 7.26 -7.50
C LEU A 116 -3.18 8.12 -8.63
N LYS A 117 -4.13 7.57 -9.36
CA LYS A 117 -4.91 8.30 -10.36
C LYS A 117 -5.87 9.29 -9.68
N PRO A 118 -6.40 10.28 -10.40
CA PRO A 118 -7.47 11.14 -9.88
C PRO A 118 -8.62 10.34 -9.27
N GLY A 119 -9.01 10.67 -8.04
CA GLY A 119 -10.07 9.99 -7.29
C GLY A 119 -9.71 8.60 -6.74
N GLU A 120 -8.53 8.08 -7.00
CA GLU A 120 -8.13 6.75 -6.54
C GLU A 120 -7.80 6.75 -5.04
N THR A 121 -8.21 5.67 -4.37
CA THR A 121 -7.87 5.38 -2.98
C THR A 121 -7.12 4.07 -2.90
N LYS A 122 -6.03 4.05 -2.14
CA LYS A 122 -5.28 2.83 -1.81
C LYS A 122 -5.14 2.67 -0.31
N TYR A 123 -5.14 1.42 0.12
CA TYR A 123 -4.94 1.04 1.51
C TYR A 123 -3.56 0.42 1.65
N ILE A 124 -2.85 0.79 2.72
CA ILE A 124 -1.49 0.35 2.99
C ILE A 124 -1.46 -0.25 4.39
N GLY A 125 -1.21 -1.54 4.48
CA GLY A 125 -0.98 -2.22 5.75
C GLY A 125 0.51 -2.26 6.06
N ILE A 126 0.92 -1.62 7.15
CA ILE A 126 2.32 -1.57 7.56
C ILE A 126 2.48 -2.41 8.84
N PRO A 127 3.25 -3.52 8.80
CA PRO A 127 3.59 -4.24 10.02
C PRO A 127 4.22 -3.32 11.07
N THR A 128 3.79 -3.43 12.31
CA THR A 128 4.34 -2.59 13.40
C THR A 128 5.83 -2.81 13.59
N SER A 129 6.32 -4.02 13.33
CA SER A 129 7.75 -4.33 13.30
C SER A 129 8.53 -3.47 12.31
N ASP A 130 7.98 -3.25 11.12
CA ASP A 130 8.65 -2.48 10.07
C ASP A 130 8.74 -1.01 10.44
N LEU A 131 7.70 -0.45 11.05
CA LEU A 131 7.76 0.89 11.61
C LEU A 131 8.71 0.98 12.80
N PHE A 132 8.78 -0.08 13.61
CA PHE A 132 9.65 -0.11 14.78
C PHE A 132 11.14 -0.16 14.40
N TYR A 133 11.50 -0.95 13.39
CA TYR A 133 12.90 -1.18 13.02
C TYR A 133 13.41 -0.28 11.89
N ALA A 134 12.53 0.38 11.16
CA ALA A 134 12.93 1.21 10.01
C ALA A 134 13.64 2.52 10.39
N THR A 135 13.56 2.95 11.65
CA THR A 135 14.20 4.18 12.11
C THR A 135 14.54 4.08 13.59
N THR A 136 15.60 4.74 14.03
CA THR A 136 15.93 4.93 15.46
C THR A 136 15.07 6.03 16.10
N GLY A 137 14.53 6.96 15.30
CA GLY A 137 13.50 7.92 15.68
C GLY A 137 12.10 7.35 15.52
N SER A 138 11.11 8.19 15.72
CA SER A 138 9.68 7.82 15.55
C SER A 138 9.06 8.50 14.34
N THR A 139 9.87 9.06 13.44
CA THR A 139 9.40 9.94 12.36
C THR A 139 9.70 9.35 11.00
N PHE A 140 8.68 9.40 10.15
CA PHE A 140 8.74 9.10 8.73
C PHE A 140 8.28 10.33 7.97
N VAL A 141 8.74 10.48 6.73
CA VAL A 141 8.33 11.54 5.84
C VAL A 141 7.57 10.97 4.66
N TYR A 142 6.56 11.67 4.19
CA TYR A 142 5.88 11.34 2.95
C TYR A 142 5.79 12.56 2.03
N ASN A 143 5.90 12.32 0.74
CA ASN A 143 5.91 13.35 -0.30
C ASN A 143 5.38 12.83 -1.63
N CYS A 144 5.22 13.72 -2.60
CA CYS A 144 4.96 13.36 -3.99
C CYS A 144 6.28 13.13 -4.73
N HIS A 145 6.52 11.89 -5.17
CA HIS A 145 7.73 11.56 -5.93
C HIS A 145 7.61 11.84 -7.44
N LEU A 146 6.43 12.20 -7.93
CA LEU A 146 6.20 12.53 -9.33
C LEU A 146 6.39 14.03 -9.62
N HIS A 147 6.09 14.86 -8.63
CA HIS A 147 6.06 16.31 -8.84
C HIS A 147 6.90 17.04 -7.79
N PRO A 148 8.08 17.56 -8.17
CA PRO A 148 8.87 18.42 -7.29
C PRO A 148 8.07 19.65 -6.85
N GLY A 149 8.24 20.06 -5.59
CA GLY A 149 7.56 21.23 -5.04
C GLY A 149 6.18 20.99 -4.44
N HIS A 150 5.61 19.77 -4.53
CA HIS A 150 4.43 19.43 -3.76
C HIS A 150 4.78 19.29 -2.28
N LEU A 151 3.94 19.86 -1.44
CA LEU A 151 4.14 19.80 0.01
C LEU A 151 3.86 18.38 0.51
N GLY A 152 4.81 17.84 1.24
CA GLY A 152 4.69 16.56 1.93
C GLY A 152 4.25 16.71 3.37
N GLY A 153 4.38 15.61 4.13
CA GLY A 153 4.06 15.59 5.55
C GLY A 153 4.92 14.60 6.32
N LYS A 154 4.64 14.50 7.61
CA LYS A 154 5.31 13.60 8.55
C LYS A 154 4.33 12.60 9.15
N PHE A 155 4.78 11.37 9.28
CA PHE A 155 4.11 10.34 10.06
C PHE A 155 4.93 10.08 11.32
N VAL A 156 4.31 10.18 12.48
CA VAL A 156 4.97 10.02 13.78
C VAL A 156 4.38 8.80 14.49
N ALA A 157 5.23 7.84 14.81
CA ALA A 157 4.87 6.65 15.55
C ALA A 157 5.21 6.81 17.03
N LEU A 158 4.21 6.84 17.91
CA LEU A 158 4.38 6.94 19.35
C LEU A 158 4.32 5.57 20.02
N GLY A 159 4.86 5.48 21.24
CA GLY A 159 4.72 4.28 22.08
C GLY A 159 5.67 3.14 21.75
N ARG A 160 6.83 3.45 21.17
CA ARG A 160 7.91 2.48 20.87
C ARG A 160 8.53 1.93 22.15
#